data_af7e6048bcf3030b7f632c3b1c23e006
#
_entry.id   af7e6048bcf3030b7f632c3b1c23e006
#
_cell.length_a   1.000
_cell.length_b   1.000
_cell.length_c   1.000
_cell.angle_alpha   90.00
_cell.angle_beta   90.00
_cell.angle_gamma   90.00
#
_symmetry.space_group_name_H-M   'P 1'
#
loop_
_entity.id
_entity.type
_entity.pdbx_description
1 polymer ?
#
loop_
_entity_poly.entity_id
_entity_poly.type
_entity_poly.pdbx_seq_one_letter_code
_entity_poly.pdbx_strand_id
1 'polypeptide(L)'
;MNVLILCTGNSCRSPMAQGFLQSFNENINVYSGGTAPAAQVNAKAVEVMKEVGIDISLHVPTHVNEYLCQEWDYVITVCGGAHKSCPIFTGNVHHHLHIGFD
;
A
#
# COMPACT_ATOMS: atom_id res chain seq x y z
N MET A 1 -10.02 -12.07 -1.99
CA MET A 1 -10.17 -10.59 -2.04
C MET A 1 -8.80 -9.96 -2.20
N ASN A 2 -8.66 -9.07 -3.15
CA ASN A 2 -7.41 -8.36 -3.43
C ASN A 2 -7.54 -6.90 -3.03
N VAL A 3 -6.63 -6.43 -2.19
CA VAL A 3 -6.60 -5.06 -1.68
C VAL A 3 -5.25 -4.42 -2.00
N LEU A 4 -5.29 -3.24 -2.62
CA LEU A 4 -4.08 -2.47 -2.91
C LEU A 4 -4.10 -1.18 -2.10
N ILE A 5 -3.01 -0.93 -1.38
CA ILE A 5 -2.86 0.28 -0.58
C ILE A 5 -1.79 1.16 -1.21
N LEU A 6 -2.12 2.42 -1.46
CA LEU A 6 -1.24 3.35 -2.17
C LEU A 6 -0.85 4.54 -1.29
N CYS A 7 0.42 4.90 -1.36
CA CYS A 7 0.92 6.18 -0.87
C CYS A 7 1.93 6.72 -1.88
N THR A 8 2.60 7.80 -1.58
CA THR A 8 3.56 8.37 -2.53
C THR A 8 4.81 7.51 -2.63
N GLY A 9 5.53 7.30 -1.53
CA GLY A 9 6.84 6.64 -1.53
C GLY A 9 6.80 5.13 -1.40
N ASN A 10 5.66 4.55 -0.99
CA ASN A 10 5.53 3.12 -0.69
C ASN A 10 6.64 2.61 0.25
N SER A 11 7.03 3.45 1.21
CA SER A 11 8.14 3.13 2.11
C SER A 11 7.77 3.21 3.58
N CYS A 12 6.64 3.83 3.92
CA CYS A 12 6.24 4.03 5.31
C CYS A 12 4.75 3.71 5.51
N ARG A 13 3.85 4.62 5.09
CA ARG A 13 2.41 4.49 5.39
C ARG A 13 1.77 3.26 4.76
N SER A 14 1.94 3.07 3.46
CA SER A 14 1.29 1.93 2.79
C SER A 14 1.88 0.58 3.19
N PRO A 15 3.20 0.42 3.37
CA PRO A 15 3.73 -0.83 3.91
C PRO A 15 3.25 -1.14 5.32
N MET A 16 3.13 -0.12 6.18
CA MET A 16 2.60 -0.30 7.52
C MET A 16 1.13 -0.72 7.49
N ALA A 17 0.33 -0.04 6.68
CA ALA A 17 -1.09 -0.38 6.52
C ALA A 17 -1.26 -1.78 5.94
N GLN A 18 -0.43 -2.15 4.95
CA GLN A 18 -0.42 -3.48 4.37
C GLN A 18 -0.15 -4.53 5.45
N GLY A 19 0.88 -4.32 6.26
CA GLY A 19 1.25 -5.26 7.32
C GLY A 19 0.14 -5.44 8.34
N PHE A 20 -0.47 -4.34 8.79
CA PHE A 20 -1.58 -4.42 9.74
C PHE A 20 -2.78 -5.16 9.16
N LEU A 21 -3.20 -4.80 7.95
CA LEU A 21 -4.38 -5.40 7.35
C LEU A 21 -4.18 -6.88 7.09
N GLN A 22 -3.00 -7.27 6.60
CA GLN A 22 -2.68 -8.68 6.36
C GLN A 22 -2.65 -9.47 7.68
N SER A 23 -2.23 -8.84 8.78
CA SER A 23 -2.19 -9.51 10.08
C SER A 23 -3.58 -9.77 10.66
N PHE A 24 -4.58 -8.96 10.28
CA PHE A 24 -5.95 -9.15 10.74
C PHE A 24 -6.68 -10.27 9.98
N ASN A 25 -6.30 -10.52 8.73
CA ASN A 25 -6.99 -11.54 7.94
C ASN A 25 -6.05 -12.17 6.91
N GLU A 26 -5.64 -13.39 7.16
CA GLU A 26 -4.74 -14.14 6.29
C GLU A 26 -5.37 -14.52 4.95
N ASN A 27 -6.70 -14.48 4.86
CA ASN A 27 -7.42 -14.91 3.67
C ASN A 27 -7.56 -13.82 2.61
N ILE A 28 -7.19 -12.59 2.92
CA ILE A 28 -7.14 -11.51 1.92
C ILE A 28 -5.71 -11.33 1.42
N ASN A 29 -5.59 -10.91 0.17
CA ASN A 29 -4.28 -10.61 -0.43
C ASN A 29 -4.11 -9.10 -0.39
N VAL A 30 -3.15 -8.62 0.40
CA VAL A 30 -2.89 -7.19 0.55
C VAL A 30 -1.58 -6.83 -0.12
N TYR A 31 -1.65 -5.85 -1.00
CA TYR A 31 -0.49 -5.32 -1.73
C TYR A 31 -0.35 -3.83 -1.44
N SER A 32 0.81 -3.28 -1.71
CA SER A 32 1.03 -1.85 -1.59
C SER A 32 1.89 -1.33 -2.73
N GLY A 33 1.68 -0.07 -3.09
CA GLY A 33 2.44 0.58 -4.14
C GLY A 33 2.54 2.08 -3.91
N GLY A 34 3.33 2.74 -4.72
CA GLY A 34 3.52 4.17 -4.64
C GLY A 34 3.52 4.85 -6.01
N THR A 35 3.15 6.12 -6.02
CA THR A 35 3.20 6.94 -7.25
C THR A 35 4.61 7.44 -7.54
N ALA A 36 5.47 7.49 -6.53
CA ALA A 36 6.89 7.85 -6.64
C ALA A 36 7.68 7.03 -5.62
N PRO A 37 7.91 5.73 -5.89
CA PRO A 37 8.49 4.82 -4.90
C PRO A 37 9.89 5.25 -4.44
N ALA A 38 10.14 5.14 -3.13
CA ALA A 38 11.46 5.33 -2.57
C ALA A 38 12.38 4.15 -2.94
N ALA A 39 13.67 4.30 -2.67
CA ALA A 39 14.65 3.24 -2.96
C ALA A 39 14.47 2.02 -2.06
N GLN A 40 14.02 2.22 -0.83
CA GLN A 40 13.84 1.13 0.14
C GLN A 40 12.79 1.50 1.18
N VAL A 41 12.30 0.50 1.90
CA VAL A 41 11.35 0.71 2.99
C VAL A 41 11.99 1.56 4.08
N ASN A 42 11.18 2.42 4.72
CA ASN A 42 11.66 3.32 5.76
C ASN A 42 12.10 2.52 7.01
N ALA A 43 13.32 2.74 7.47
CA ALA A 43 13.88 2.01 8.62
C ALA A 43 13.07 2.23 9.89
N LYS A 44 12.53 3.44 10.09
CA LYS A 44 11.72 3.76 11.26
C LYS A 44 10.39 3.01 11.23
N ALA A 45 9.80 2.88 10.06
CA ALA A 45 8.57 2.09 9.88
C ALA A 45 8.82 0.63 10.22
N VAL A 46 9.94 0.07 9.78
CA VAL A 46 10.33 -1.31 10.11
C VAL A 46 10.44 -1.48 11.62
N GLU A 47 11.10 -0.55 12.29
CA GLU A 47 11.30 -0.59 13.75
C GLU A 47 9.97 -0.53 14.50
N VAL A 48 9.10 0.41 14.13
CA VAL A 48 7.78 0.58 14.77
C VAL A 48 6.92 -0.66 14.59
N MET A 49 6.88 -1.22 13.37
CA MET A 49 6.08 -2.42 13.11
C MET A 49 6.61 -3.63 13.84
N LYS A 50 7.92 -3.73 14.00
CA LYS A 50 8.53 -4.82 14.76
C LYS A 50 8.08 -4.81 16.22
N GLU A 51 7.88 -3.63 16.81
CA GLU A 51 7.40 -3.51 18.19
C GLU A 51 6.02 -4.14 18.40
N VAL A 52 5.21 -4.20 17.35
CA VAL A 52 3.88 -4.83 17.40
C VAL A 52 3.88 -6.22 16.77
N GLY A 53 5.06 -6.79 16.53
CA GLY A 53 5.21 -8.15 16.05
C GLY A 53 5.01 -8.34 14.54
N ILE A 54 5.07 -7.28 13.76
CA ILE A 54 4.90 -7.33 12.30
C ILE A 54 6.21 -6.94 11.61
N ASP A 55 6.71 -7.84 10.77
CA ASP A 55 7.96 -7.62 10.03
C ASP A 55 7.67 -7.12 8.62
N ILE A 56 8.06 -5.87 8.32
CA ILE A 56 7.97 -5.30 6.98
C ILE A 56 9.35 -5.04 6.38
N SER A 57 10.41 -5.62 6.96
CA SER A 57 11.79 -5.37 6.55
C SER A 57 12.09 -5.84 5.13
N LEU A 58 11.35 -6.81 4.63
CA LEU A 58 11.54 -7.36 3.28
C LEU A 58 10.70 -6.64 2.22
N HIS A 59 9.91 -5.64 2.62
CA HIS A 59 9.10 -4.89 1.67
C HIS A 59 9.98 -4.11 0.70
N VAL A 60 9.67 -4.22 -0.58
CA VAL A 60 10.34 -3.46 -1.65
C VAL A 60 9.35 -2.44 -2.20
N PRO A 61 9.66 -1.13 -2.11
CA PRO A 61 8.78 -0.11 -2.69
C PRO A 61 8.54 -0.39 -4.17
N THR A 62 7.27 -0.40 -4.56
CA THR A 62 6.84 -0.81 -5.91
C THR A 62 6.00 0.30 -6.52
N HIS A 63 6.23 0.59 -7.81
CA HIS A 63 5.45 1.61 -8.51
C HIS A 63 4.03 1.10 -8.76
N VAL A 64 3.04 1.99 -8.59
CA VAL A 64 1.63 1.67 -8.79
C VAL A 64 1.36 1.13 -10.21
N ASN A 65 2.16 1.51 -11.20
CA ASN A 65 2.00 1.02 -12.57
C ASN A 65 2.08 -0.49 -12.69
N GLU A 66 2.73 -1.18 -11.75
CA GLU A 66 2.80 -2.63 -11.72
C GLU A 66 1.45 -3.29 -11.47
N TYR A 67 0.48 -2.52 -10.96
CA TYR A 67 -0.81 -3.03 -10.50
C TYR A 67 -2.00 -2.56 -11.32
N LEU A 68 -1.79 -1.73 -12.35
CA LEU A 68 -2.88 -1.04 -13.05
C LEU A 68 -3.83 -1.95 -13.81
N CYS A 69 -3.34 -3.09 -14.32
CA CYS A 69 -4.17 -4.00 -15.12
C CYS A 69 -4.72 -5.19 -14.35
N GLN A 70 -4.51 -5.23 -13.04
CA GLN A 70 -5.06 -6.27 -12.20
C GLN A 70 -6.46 -5.90 -11.69
N GLU A 71 -7.23 -6.91 -11.30
CA GLU A 71 -8.52 -6.69 -10.67
C GLU A 71 -8.34 -6.48 -9.18
N TRP A 72 -8.99 -5.43 -8.65
CA TRP A 72 -8.90 -5.09 -7.24
C TRP A 72 -10.30 -4.98 -6.64
N ASP A 73 -10.50 -5.61 -5.48
CA ASP A 73 -11.73 -5.41 -4.71
C ASP A 73 -11.70 -4.02 -4.05
N TYR A 74 -10.55 -3.63 -3.53
CA TYR A 74 -10.35 -2.31 -2.93
C TYR A 74 -9.02 -1.72 -3.36
N VAL A 75 -9.05 -0.44 -3.72
CA VAL A 75 -7.83 0.38 -3.87
C VAL A 75 -7.96 1.51 -2.85
N ILE A 76 -7.02 1.57 -1.90
CA ILE A 76 -7.06 2.51 -0.79
C ILE A 76 -5.84 3.43 -0.88
N THR A 77 -6.08 4.73 -1.04
CA THR A 77 -5.01 5.72 -0.97
C THR A 77 -4.92 6.27 0.45
N VAL A 78 -3.71 6.32 1.02
CA VAL A 78 -3.50 6.71 2.42
C VAL A 78 -2.78 8.04 2.57
N CYS A 79 -2.50 8.73 1.48
CA CYS A 79 -1.98 10.09 1.53
C CYS A 79 -2.56 10.92 0.39
N GLY A 80 -2.62 12.26 0.59
CA GLY A 80 -3.19 13.16 -0.39
C GLY A 80 -2.46 13.17 -1.72
N GLY A 81 -1.12 13.02 -1.69
CA GLY A 81 -0.31 12.94 -2.90
C GLY A 81 -0.68 11.75 -3.77
N ALA A 82 -0.83 10.57 -3.17
CA ALA A 82 -1.23 9.37 -3.91
C ALA A 82 -2.65 9.50 -4.44
N HIS A 83 -3.56 10.10 -3.67
CA HIS A 83 -4.94 10.31 -4.09
C HIS A 83 -5.01 11.21 -5.34
N LYS A 84 -4.22 12.28 -5.37
CA LYS A 84 -4.19 13.23 -6.50
C LYS A 84 -3.46 12.69 -7.72
N SER A 85 -2.43 11.88 -7.50
CA SER A 85 -1.55 11.39 -8.57
C SER A 85 -1.89 9.97 -9.01
N CYS A 86 -2.95 9.39 -8.47
CA CYS A 86 -3.32 8.00 -8.77
C CYS A 86 -3.70 7.87 -10.24
N PRO A 87 -3.03 7.03 -11.01
CA PRO A 87 -3.37 6.82 -12.41
C PRO A 87 -4.68 6.05 -12.55
N ILE A 88 -5.21 6.05 -13.78
CA ILE A 88 -6.43 5.30 -14.07
C ILE A 88 -6.08 3.82 -14.19
N PHE A 89 -6.78 2.99 -13.43
CA PHE A 89 -6.63 1.53 -13.49
C PHE A 89 -7.35 0.99 -14.72
N THR A 90 -6.67 0.14 -15.51
CA THR A 90 -7.26 -0.51 -16.67
C THR A 90 -7.98 -1.81 -16.30
N GLY A 91 -7.65 -2.40 -15.16
CA GLY A 91 -8.39 -3.53 -14.59
C GLY A 91 -9.61 -3.04 -13.82
N ASN A 92 -10.42 -3.99 -13.34
CA ASN A 92 -11.61 -3.66 -12.56
C ASN A 92 -11.24 -3.31 -11.13
N VAL A 93 -11.72 -2.15 -10.65
CA VAL A 93 -11.61 -1.75 -9.26
C VAL A 93 -13.03 -1.61 -8.73
N HIS A 94 -13.40 -2.45 -7.77
CA HIS A 94 -14.76 -2.46 -7.24
C HIS A 94 -15.03 -1.32 -6.27
N HIS A 95 -14.04 -0.99 -5.42
CA HIS A 95 -14.16 0.09 -4.45
C HIS A 95 -12.86 0.90 -4.40
N HIS A 96 -12.96 2.21 -4.50
CA HIS A 96 -11.82 3.11 -4.40
C HIS A 96 -12.05 4.04 -3.21
N LEU A 97 -11.19 3.93 -2.20
CA LEU A 97 -11.30 4.68 -0.96
C LEU A 97 -10.07 5.56 -0.74
N HIS A 98 -10.29 6.69 -0.08
CA HIS A 98 -9.18 7.54 0.38
C HIS A 98 -9.29 7.68 1.90
N ILE A 99 -8.24 7.25 2.59
CA ILE A 99 -8.14 7.37 4.04
C ILE A 99 -6.89 8.22 4.32
N GLY A 100 -7.10 9.51 4.55
CA GLY A 100 -6.00 10.44 4.74
C GLY A 100 -5.40 10.37 6.14
N PHE A 101 -4.07 10.35 6.20
CA PHE A 101 -3.30 10.43 7.44
C PHE A 101 -2.35 11.62 7.41
N ASP A 102 -2.59 12.55 6.54
CA ASP A 102 -1.74 13.73 6.36
C ASP A 102 -1.86 14.73 7.51
#